data_bc194bf07bff9b54d05c22b6d001ea90
#
_entry.id   bc194bf07bff9b54d05c22b6d001ea90
#
_cell.length_a   1.000
_cell.length_b   1.000
_cell.length_c   1.000
_cell.angle_alpha   90.00
_cell.angle_beta   90.00
_cell.angle_gamma   90.00
#
_symmetry.space_group_name_H-M   'P 1'
#
loop_
_entity.id
_entity.type
_entity.pdbx_description
1 polymer ?
#
loop_
_entity_poly.entity_id
_entity_poly.type
_entity_poly.pdbx_seq_one_letter_code
_entity_poly.pdbx_strand_id
1 'polypeptide(L)'
;MAETEPEDPSRPPAVAIACWLLWFLVAAGLLVCVLVVARRDDLGSVWSPMQVGDSTVRPVEFVPVILVLYGVTAVLAATLIALFRAGHNWARHSLASIVVGVILVAVATVRTDPPTMVDGMAIAAAVIGAVTLVFLWHPQSQQYVREVAEHAGSRAAS
;
A
#
# COMPACT_ATOMS: atom_id res chain seq x y z
N MET A 1 -28.71 -6.13 38.70
CA MET A 1 -28.54 -5.20 37.57
C MET A 1 -27.36 -5.77 36.78
N ALA A 2 -27.61 -6.40 35.64
CA ALA A 2 -26.57 -6.87 34.76
C ALA A 2 -26.12 -5.65 33.93
N GLU A 3 -24.90 -5.20 34.17
CA GLU A 3 -24.22 -4.25 33.27
C GLU A 3 -24.09 -4.94 31.93
N THR A 4 -24.87 -4.49 30.97
CA THR A 4 -24.67 -4.82 29.55
C THR A 4 -23.35 -4.20 29.16
N GLU A 5 -22.32 -5.05 29.06
CA GLU A 5 -21.03 -4.74 28.48
C GLU A 5 -21.29 -4.10 27.11
N PRO A 6 -20.77 -2.90 26.81
CA PRO A 6 -21.00 -2.25 25.52
C PRO A 6 -20.40 -3.15 24.44
N GLU A 7 -21.25 -3.72 23.59
CA GLU A 7 -20.82 -4.47 22.40
C GLU A 7 -19.90 -3.56 21.59
N ASP A 8 -18.63 -3.95 21.52
CA ASP A 8 -17.62 -3.32 20.67
C ASP A 8 -18.14 -3.41 19.22
N PRO A 9 -18.36 -2.28 18.52
CA PRO A 9 -18.97 -2.31 17.20
C PRO A 9 -18.16 -3.21 16.29
N SER A 10 -18.72 -4.35 15.91
CA SER A 10 -18.08 -5.36 15.08
C SER A 10 -17.61 -4.70 13.78
N ARG A 11 -16.30 -4.74 13.54
CA ARG A 11 -15.69 -4.11 12.35
C ARG A 11 -16.29 -4.69 11.08
N PRO A 12 -16.79 -3.87 10.15
CA PRO A 12 -17.34 -4.35 8.90
C PRO A 12 -16.31 -5.18 8.14
N PRO A 13 -16.70 -6.30 7.50
CA PRO A 13 -15.78 -7.18 6.77
C PRO A 13 -15.00 -6.43 5.69
N ALA A 14 -15.58 -5.41 5.07
CA ALA A 14 -14.91 -4.59 4.07
C ALA A 14 -13.66 -3.87 4.62
N VAL A 15 -13.71 -3.36 5.86
CA VAL A 15 -12.57 -2.70 6.53
C VAL A 15 -11.46 -3.72 6.82
N ALA A 16 -11.85 -4.91 7.31
CA ALA A 16 -10.89 -5.97 7.57
C ALA A 16 -10.18 -6.43 6.29
N ILE A 17 -10.93 -6.65 5.21
CA ILE A 17 -10.40 -7.03 3.89
C ILE A 17 -9.46 -5.94 3.35
N ALA A 18 -9.86 -4.67 3.40
CA ALA A 18 -9.00 -3.55 2.97
C ALA A 18 -7.69 -3.53 3.75
N CYS A 19 -7.70 -3.70 5.08
CA CYS A 19 -6.49 -3.76 5.89
C CYS A 19 -5.60 -4.96 5.52
N TRP A 20 -6.17 -6.13 5.28
CA TRP A 20 -5.42 -7.31 4.85
C TRP A 20 -4.76 -7.10 3.48
N LEU A 21 -5.48 -6.54 2.52
CA LEU A 21 -4.95 -6.23 1.20
C LEU A 21 -3.81 -5.20 1.27
N LEU A 22 -3.96 -4.18 2.11
CA LEU A 22 -2.90 -3.18 2.34
C LEU A 22 -1.65 -3.81 2.95
N TRP A 23 -1.79 -4.67 3.96
CA TRP A 23 -0.67 -5.40 4.53
C TRP A 23 -0.02 -6.35 3.53
N PHE A 24 -0.84 -6.99 2.69
CA PHE A 24 -0.33 -7.84 1.62
C PHE A 24 0.48 -7.02 0.60
N LEU A 25 0.03 -5.83 0.22
CA LEU A 25 0.79 -4.94 -0.68
C LEU A 25 2.12 -4.51 -0.06
N VAL A 26 2.14 -4.19 1.24
CA VAL A 26 3.39 -3.87 1.96
C VAL A 26 4.32 -5.07 1.97
N ALA A 27 3.85 -6.26 2.28
CA ALA A 27 4.66 -7.47 2.29
C ALA A 27 5.17 -7.84 0.88
N ALA A 28 4.33 -7.71 -0.13
CA ALA A 28 4.73 -7.93 -1.54
C ALA A 28 5.80 -6.94 -1.98
N GLY A 29 5.68 -5.67 -1.61
CA GLY A 29 6.71 -4.66 -1.87
C GLY A 29 8.04 -5.00 -1.20
N LEU A 30 8.03 -5.50 0.04
CA LEU A 30 9.23 -5.97 0.72
C LEU A 30 9.87 -7.13 -0.04
N LEU A 31 9.07 -8.10 -0.48
CA LEU A 31 9.55 -9.23 -1.27
C LEU A 31 10.21 -8.76 -2.56
N VAL A 32 9.60 -7.80 -3.27
CA VAL A 32 10.18 -7.21 -4.49
C VAL A 32 11.53 -6.56 -4.17
N CYS A 33 11.63 -5.76 -3.10
CA CYS A 33 12.89 -5.14 -2.69
C CYS A 33 13.97 -6.19 -2.40
N VAL A 34 13.64 -7.26 -1.68
CA VAL A 34 14.57 -8.36 -1.40
C VAL A 34 15.01 -9.06 -2.68
N LEU A 35 14.10 -9.35 -3.60
CA LEU A 35 14.43 -9.97 -4.89
C LEU A 35 15.32 -9.09 -5.76
N VAL A 36 15.06 -7.78 -5.81
CA VAL A 36 15.90 -6.83 -6.55
C VAL A 36 17.30 -6.79 -5.96
N VAL A 37 17.46 -6.76 -4.65
CA VAL A 37 18.77 -6.81 -4.00
C VAL A 37 19.48 -8.13 -4.26
N ALA A 38 18.77 -9.26 -4.15
CA ALA A 38 19.33 -10.60 -4.34
C ALA A 38 19.76 -10.88 -5.80
N ARG A 39 19.03 -10.29 -6.75
CA ARG A 39 19.25 -10.50 -8.20
C ARG A 39 19.85 -9.28 -8.90
N ARG A 40 20.42 -8.34 -8.15
CA ARG A 40 20.93 -7.05 -8.67
C ARG A 40 21.94 -7.24 -9.81
N ASP A 41 22.80 -8.24 -9.72
CA ASP A 41 23.85 -8.49 -10.70
C ASP A 41 23.28 -9.09 -12.00
N ASP A 42 22.28 -9.98 -11.89
CA ASP A 42 21.57 -10.57 -13.02
C ASP A 42 20.68 -9.53 -13.73
N LEU A 43 19.93 -8.73 -12.95
CA LEU A 43 19.02 -7.71 -13.47
C LEU A 43 19.77 -6.57 -14.17
N GLY A 44 20.91 -6.14 -13.63
CA GLY A 44 21.74 -5.10 -14.22
C GLY A 44 22.34 -5.47 -15.58
N SER A 45 22.48 -6.75 -15.87
CA SER A 45 22.98 -7.24 -17.16
C SER A 45 21.91 -7.40 -18.24
N VAL A 46 20.64 -7.60 -17.82
CA VAL A 46 19.52 -7.94 -18.73
C VAL A 46 18.57 -6.76 -18.95
N TRP A 47 18.44 -5.88 -17.96
CA TRP A 47 17.46 -4.80 -18.01
C TRP A 47 18.00 -3.51 -17.41
N SER A 48 18.02 -2.47 -18.23
CA SER A 48 18.29 -1.10 -17.79
C SER A 48 17.03 -0.25 -18.07
N PRO A 49 16.32 0.24 -17.05
CA PRO A 49 15.15 1.08 -17.24
C PRO A 49 15.48 2.47 -17.80
N MET A 50 16.76 2.80 -17.93
CA MET A 50 17.25 4.04 -18.54
C MET A 50 17.72 3.79 -19.97
N GLN A 51 17.35 4.69 -20.89
CA GLN A 51 17.79 4.62 -22.28
C GLN A 51 19.32 4.68 -22.39
N VAL A 52 19.85 3.87 -23.30
CA VAL A 52 21.28 3.86 -23.66
C VAL A 52 21.67 5.24 -24.15
N GLY A 53 22.41 6.01 -23.34
CA GLY A 53 22.87 7.36 -23.67
C GLY A 53 22.91 8.31 -22.47
N ASP A 54 22.12 8.07 -21.42
CA ASP A 54 22.07 8.92 -20.22
C ASP A 54 22.93 8.30 -19.09
N SER A 55 24.20 8.10 -19.37
CA SER A 55 25.10 7.18 -18.68
C SER A 55 25.87 7.78 -17.50
N THR A 56 25.32 8.77 -16.79
CA THR A 56 25.99 9.34 -15.62
C THR A 56 25.75 8.57 -14.33
N VAL A 57 24.73 7.71 -14.26
CA VAL A 57 24.40 6.99 -13.02
C VAL A 57 24.17 5.49 -13.30
N ARG A 58 24.92 4.65 -12.61
CA ARG A 58 24.76 3.19 -12.75
C ARG A 58 23.47 2.72 -12.03
N PRO A 59 22.69 1.79 -12.60
CA PRO A 59 21.47 1.27 -11.98
C PRO A 59 21.66 0.75 -10.55
N VAL A 60 22.85 0.22 -10.25
CA VAL A 60 23.22 -0.30 -8.91
C VAL A 60 23.24 0.80 -7.84
N GLU A 61 23.51 2.06 -8.22
CA GLU A 61 23.55 3.20 -7.29
C GLU A 61 22.15 3.63 -6.81
N PHE A 62 21.09 3.22 -7.52
CA PHE A 62 19.70 3.51 -7.12
C PHE A 62 19.12 2.51 -6.12
N VAL A 63 19.71 1.33 -5.95
CA VAL A 63 19.19 0.31 -5.03
C VAL A 63 19.01 0.84 -3.61
N PRO A 64 20.00 1.52 -2.98
CA PRO A 64 19.83 2.06 -1.64
C PRO A 64 18.72 3.14 -1.58
N VAL A 65 18.57 3.96 -2.62
CA VAL A 65 17.53 4.99 -2.69
C VAL A 65 16.14 4.35 -2.72
N ILE A 66 15.96 3.31 -3.54
CA ILE A 66 14.70 2.56 -3.64
C ILE A 66 14.35 1.91 -2.31
N LEU A 67 15.34 1.31 -1.62
CA LEU A 67 15.14 0.68 -0.32
C LEU A 67 14.70 1.69 0.76
N VAL A 68 15.35 2.86 0.81
CA VAL A 68 14.99 3.93 1.74
C VAL A 68 13.60 4.45 1.43
N LEU A 69 13.29 4.74 0.17
CA LEU A 69 11.99 5.20 -0.26
C LEU A 69 10.88 4.18 0.08
N TYR A 70 11.14 2.89 -0.18
CA TYR A 70 10.23 1.82 0.21
C TYR A 70 10.06 1.77 1.74
N GLY A 71 11.14 1.81 2.51
CA GLY A 71 11.09 1.78 3.97
C GLY A 71 10.26 2.91 4.56
N VAL A 72 10.47 4.13 4.09
CA VAL A 72 9.67 5.30 4.49
C VAL A 72 8.20 5.12 4.13
N THR A 73 7.92 4.68 2.90
CA THR A 73 6.54 4.44 2.44
C THR A 73 5.87 3.32 3.22
N ALA A 74 6.58 2.25 3.56
CA ALA A 74 6.06 1.13 4.34
C ALA A 74 5.70 1.56 5.77
N VAL A 75 6.55 2.34 6.44
CA VAL A 75 6.29 2.90 7.77
C VAL A 75 5.09 3.84 7.73
N LEU A 76 5.02 4.71 6.73
CA LEU A 76 3.89 5.61 6.53
C LEU A 76 2.59 4.82 6.30
N ALA A 77 2.61 3.81 5.44
CA ALA A 77 1.45 2.95 5.18
C ALA A 77 1.00 2.21 6.45
N ALA A 78 1.93 1.64 7.23
CA ALA A 78 1.61 0.97 8.49
C ALA A 78 0.95 1.92 9.50
N THR A 79 1.47 3.14 9.63
CA THR A 79 0.90 4.18 10.49
C THR A 79 -0.51 4.58 10.02
N LEU A 80 -0.68 4.78 8.71
CA LEU A 80 -1.99 5.13 8.13
C LEU A 80 -3.01 3.99 8.26
N ILE A 81 -2.58 2.72 8.15
CA ILE A 81 -3.45 1.57 8.40
C ILE A 81 -3.92 1.57 9.86
N ALA A 82 -3.03 1.86 10.81
CA ALA A 82 -3.39 1.96 12.23
C ALA A 82 -4.41 3.10 12.46
N LEU A 83 -4.20 4.28 11.86
CA LEU A 83 -5.11 5.41 11.95
C LEU A 83 -6.45 5.15 11.26
N PHE A 84 -6.45 4.45 10.12
CA PHE A 84 -7.67 4.02 9.45
C PHE A 84 -8.49 3.07 10.32
N ARG A 85 -7.83 2.11 11.00
CA ARG A 85 -8.48 1.22 11.97
C ARG A 85 -9.01 1.95 13.19
N ALA A 86 -8.43 3.09 13.55
CA ALA A 86 -8.90 3.99 14.61
C ALA A 86 -10.04 4.95 14.14
N GLY A 87 -10.53 4.80 12.89
CA GLY A 87 -11.66 5.55 12.37
C GLY A 87 -11.33 6.93 11.78
N HIS A 88 -10.06 7.24 11.52
CA HIS A 88 -9.67 8.52 10.94
C HIS A 88 -9.92 8.56 9.43
N ASN A 89 -10.90 9.34 9.00
CA ASN A 89 -11.32 9.43 7.59
C ASN A 89 -10.20 9.95 6.64
N TRP A 90 -9.35 10.86 7.11
CA TRP A 90 -8.26 11.38 6.29
C TRP A 90 -7.20 10.30 5.96
N ALA A 91 -7.00 9.34 6.87
CA ALA A 91 -6.07 8.23 6.65
C ALA A 91 -6.49 7.37 5.44
N ARG A 92 -7.78 7.22 5.19
CA ARG A 92 -8.33 6.53 4.02
C ARG A 92 -7.92 7.21 2.71
N HIS A 93 -8.02 8.53 2.64
CA HIS A 93 -7.62 9.28 1.44
C HIS A 93 -6.11 9.20 1.19
N SER A 94 -5.32 9.28 2.27
CA SER A 94 -3.86 9.12 2.20
C SER A 94 -3.46 7.72 1.76
N LEU A 95 -4.11 6.67 2.28
CA LEU A 95 -3.89 5.29 1.84
C LEU A 95 -4.28 5.10 0.37
N ALA A 96 -5.41 5.65 -0.06
CA ALA A 96 -5.82 5.61 -1.46
C ALA A 96 -4.78 6.27 -2.37
N SER A 97 -4.21 7.41 -1.97
CA SER A 97 -3.14 8.08 -2.74
C SER A 97 -1.87 7.22 -2.84
N ILE A 98 -1.47 6.54 -1.78
CA ILE A 98 -0.34 5.60 -1.81
C ILE A 98 -0.62 4.45 -2.78
N VAL A 99 -1.81 3.85 -2.71
CA VAL A 99 -2.19 2.73 -3.59
C VAL A 99 -2.23 3.18 -5.05
N VAL A 100 -2.75 4.37 -5.35
CA VAL A 100 -2.70 4.97 -6.69
C VAL A 100 -1.25 5.13 -7.15
N GLY A 101 -0.38 5.62 -6.28
CA GLY A 101 1.06 5.72 -6.55
C GLY A 101 1.68 4.37 -6.91
N VAL A 102 1.36 3.31 -6.16
CA VAL A 102 1.82 1.94 -6.45
C VAL A 102 1.34 1.46 -7.82
N ILE A 103 0.06 1.70 -8.16
CA ILE A 103 -0.49 1.34 -9.47
C ILE A 103 0.25 2.09 -10.60
N LEU A 104 0.48 3.39 -10.42
CA LEU A 104 1.19 4.19 -11.43
C LEU A 104 2.63 3.70 -11.65
N VAL A 105 3.35 3.39 -10.56
CA VAL A 105 4.71 2.82 -10.64
C VAL A 105 4.66 1.46 -11.33
N ALA A 106 3.71 0.59 -11.00
CA ALA A 106 3.56 -0.71 -11.64
C ALA A 106 3.30 -0.58 -13.15
N VAL A 107 2.38 0.32 -13.56
CA VAL A 107 2.09 0.58 -14.98
C VAL A 107 3.33 1.18 -15.69
N ALA A 108 4.05 2.09 -15.05
CA ALA A 108 5.28 2.63 -15.61
C ALA A 108 6.34 1.54 -15.80
N THR A 109 6.47 0.61 -14.85
CA THR A 109 7.39 -0.52 -14.95
C THR A 109 7.06 -1.42 -16.14
N VAL A 110 5.81 -1.81 -16.33
CA VAL A 110 5.37 -2.63 -17.48
C VAL A 110 5.74 -1.98 -18.82
N ARG A 111 5.71 -0.66 -18.91
CA ARG A 111 6.04 0.06 -20.15
C ARG A 111 7.53 0.08 -20.50
N THR A 112 8.40 -0.36 -19.61
CA THR A 112 9.85 -0.41 -19.84
C THR A 112 10.34 -1.78 -20.34
N ASP A 113 9.43 -2.65 -20.80
CA ASP A 113 9.72 -4.02 -21.28
C ASP A 113 10.62 -4.82 -20.31
N PRO A 114 10.19 -4.96 -19.02
CA PRO A 114 10.98 -5.67 -18.02
C PRO A 114 10.98 -7.17 -18.29
N PRO A 115 11.91 -7.94 -17.68
CA PRO A 115 11.87 -9.39 -17.70
C PRO A 115 10.50 -9.91 -17.24
N THR A 116 10.01 -11.00 -17.83
CA THR A 116 8.65 -11.55 -17.62
C THR A 116 8.28 -11.74 -16.14
N MET A 117 9.27 -12.04 -15.30
CA MET A 117 9.05 -12.16 -13.84
C MET A 117 8.69 -10.81 -13.20
N VAL A 118 9.37 -9.73 -13.57
CA VAL A 118 9.12 -8.38 -13.06
C VAL A 118 7.79 -7.85 -13.60
N ASP A 119 7.51 -8.11 -14.87
CA ASP A 119 6.27 -7.75 -15.54
C ASP A 119 5.05 -8.39 -14.84
N GLY A 120 5.10 -9.70 -14.60
CA GLY A 120 4.05 -10.41 -13.88
C GLY A 120 3.81 -9.88 -12.45
N MET A 121 4.88 -9.53 -11.73
CA MET A 121 4.77 -8.95 -10.39
C MET A 121 4.17 -7.53 -10.41
N ALA A 122 4.53 -6.72 -11.40
CA ALA A 122 3.98 -5.38 -11.59
C ALA A 122 2.47 -5.44 -11.91
N ILE A 123 2.06 -6.31 -12.82
CA ILE A 123 0.66 -6.51 -13.16
C ILE A 123 -0.14 -6.99 -11.93
N ALA A 124 0.39 -7.98 -11.18
CA ALA A 124 -0.25 -8.46 -9.96
C ALA A 124 -0.41 -7.34 -8.92
N ALA A 125 0.63 -6.52 -8.71
CA ALA A 125 0.56 -5.38 -7.79
C ALA A 125 -0.49 -4.34 -8.22
N ALA A 126 -0.60 -4.05 -9.53
CA ALA A 126 -1.59 -3.13 -10.05
C ALA A 126 -3.02 -3.66 -9.84
N VAL A 127 -3.26 -4.95 -10.11
CA VAL A 127 -4.58 -5.59 -9.91
C VAL A 127 -4.98 -5.58 -8.43
N ILE A 128 -4.08 -5.99 -7.54
CA ILE A 128 -4.33 -6.00 -6.09
C ILE A 128 -4.55 -4.57 -5.59
N GLY A 129 -3.78 -3.60 -6.07
CA GLY A 129 -3.98 -2.19 -5.78
C GLY A 129 -5.36 -1.70 -6.20
N ALA A 130 -5.81 -2.02 -7.42
CA ALA A 130 -7.15 -1.65 -7.91
C ALA A 130 -8.26 -2.26 -7.05
N VAL A 131 -8.15 -3.54 -6.69
CA VAL A 131 -9.09 -4.21 -5.76
C VAL A 131 -9.08 -3.53 -4.40
N THR A 132 -7.92 -3.18 -3.87
CA THR A 132 -7.79 -2.46 -2.60
C THR A 132 -8.51 -1.12 -2.63
N LEU A 133 -8.38 -0.35 -3.73
CA LEU A 133 -9.11 0.91 -3.91
C LEU A 133 -10.62 0.72 -3.86
N VAL A 134 -11.13 -0.31 -4.53
CA VAL A 134 -12.58 -0.62 -4.51
C VAL A 134 -13.06 -0.85 -3.07
N PHE A 135 -12.33 -1.62 -2.27
CA PHE A 135 -12.69 -1.87 -0.87
C PHE A 135 -12.54 -0.62 0.03
N LEU A 136 -11.53 0.23 -0.22
CA LEU A 136 -11.38 1.50 0.49
C LEU A 136 -12.57 2.45 0.23
N TRP A 137 -13.11 2.44 -0.98
CA TRP A 137 -14.24 3.31 -1.37
C TRP A 137 -15.60 2.66 -1.19
N HIS A 138 -15.64 1.43 -0.70
CA HIS A 138 -16.91 0.73 -0.45
C HIS A 138 -17.77 1.48 0.58
N PRO A 139 -19.10 1.59 0.39
CA PRO A 139 -20.01 2.32 1.29
C PRO A 139 -19.91 1.90 2.76
N GLN A 140 -19.68 0.62 3.04
CA GLN A 140 -19.51 0.10 4.40
C GLN A 140 -18.28 0.69 5.11
N SER A 141 -17.18 0.94 4.38
CA SER A 141 -15.99 1.58 4.94
C SER A 141 -16.25 3.05 5.29
N GLN A 142 -17.18 3.72 4.58
CA GLN A 142 -17.56 5.10 4.84
C GLN A 142 -18.45 5.20 6.09
N GLN A 143 -19.40 4.28 6.25
CA GLN A 143 -20.31 4.23 7.39
C GLN A 143 -19.54 3.98 8.68
N TYR A 144 -18.64 3.00 8.70
CA TYR A 144 -17.81 2.68 9.86
C TYR A 144 -17.04 3.90 10.39
N VAL A 145 -16.39 4.66 9.51
CA VAL A 145 -15.61 5.84 9.90
C VAL A 145 -16.50 6.93 10.50
N ARG A 146 -17.74 7.09 10.00
CA ARG A 146 -18.72 8.04 10.54
C ARG A 146 -19.20 7.62 11.94
N GLU A 147 -19.56 6.36 12.11
CA GLU A 147 -20.04 5.82 13.39
C GLU A 147 -18.97 5.94 14.48
N VAL A 148 -17.71 5.62 14.17
CA VAL A 148 -16.60 5.77 15.13
C VAL A 148 -16.38 7.24 15.50
N ALA A 149 -16.48 8.17 14.54
CA ALA A 149 -16.32 9.59 14.79
C ALA A 149 -17.46 10.16 15.67
N GLU A 150 -18.70 9.73 15.46
CA GLU A 150 -19.86 10.13 16.26
C GLU A 150 -19.76 9.62 17.72
N HIS A 151 -19.35 8.37 17.91
CA HIS A 151 -19.13 7.81 19.24
C HIS A 151 -17.99 8.50 20.01
N ALA A 152 -16.90 8.88 19.31
CA ALA A 152 -15.83 9.65 19.92
C ALA A 152 -16.28 11.06 20.33
N GLY A 153 -17.11 11.72 19.51
CA GLY A 153 -17.69 13.04 19.81
C GLY A 153 -18.64 13.02 21.02
N SER A 154 -19.46 11.99 21.13
CA SER A 154 -20.40 11.86 22.26
C SER A 154 -19.70 11.62 23.59
N ARG A 155 -18.59 10.86 23.61
CA ARG A 155 -17.76 10.63 24.80
C ARG A 155 -17.01 11.89 25.27
N ALA A 156 -16.67 12.79 24.36
CA ALA A 156 -16.00 14.04 24.69
C ALA A 156 -16.97 15.11 25.26
N ALA A 157 -18.27 14.94 25.05
CA ALA A 157 -19.31 15.86 25.48
C ALA A 157 -19.98 15.47 26.83
N SER A 158 -19.70 14.28 27.36
CA SER A 158 -20.14 13.78 28.66
C SER A 158 -19.10 13.99 29.76
#